data_df7d57780c647cbdc1e7bfc7db07a188
#
_entry.id   df7d57780c647cbdc1e7bfc7db07a188
#
_cell.length_a   1.000
_cell.length_b   1.000
_cell.length_c   1.000
_cell.angle_alpha   90.00
_cell.angle_beta   90.00
_cell.angle_gamma   90.00
#
_symmetry.space_group_name_H-M   'P 1'
#
loop_
_entity.id
_entity.type
_entity.pdbx_description
1 polymer ?
#
loop_
_entity_poly.entity_id
_entity_poly.type
_entity_poly.pdbx_seq_one_letter_code
_entity_poly.pdbx_strand_id
1 'polypeptide(L)'
;GMVLIPGFHDAHCHFMALASSLQSLDCRSSNVDSISDIKDLVKTEASVVPAGQWIRGFGYDHQSLIEKIHPSRHDLDEVAPDHPVRIDHRTGHAVVLNSLAMKILSIRSNTPDPEGGIICRDQTNGEPTGLFLEMTPEIQQLMVQSLIRN
;
A
#
# COMPACT_ATOMS: atom_id res chain seq x y z
N GLY A 1 8.32 38.25 -34.15
CA GLY A 1 8.58 36.91 -34.69
C GLY A 1 7.99 35.85 -33.76
N MET A 2 7.36 34.84 -34.37
CA MET A 2 6.88 33.65 -33.59
C MET A 2 7.95 32.57 -33.70
N VAL A 3 8.23 31.89 -32.57
CA VAL A 3 9.12 30.73 -32.51
C VAL A 3 8.26 29.48 -32.40
N LEU A 4 8.42 28.51 -33.28
CA LEU A 4 7.80 27.19 -33.22
C LEU A 4 8.80 26.22 -32.60
N ILE A 5 8.43 25.59 -31.49
CA ILE A 5 9.23 24.53 -30.83
C ILE A 5 8.47 23.21 -30.89
N PRO A 6 9.16 22.03 -30.99
CA PRO A 6 8.51 20.74 -30.81
C PRO A 6 7.84 20.63 -29.44
N GLY A 7 6.76 19.83 -29.32
CA GLY A 7 6.18 19.48 -28.04
C GLY A 7 7.19 18.74 -27.16
N PHE A 8 7.04 18.88 -25.84
CA PHE A 8 7.87 18.14 -24.90
C PHE A 8 7.57 16.63 -25.01
N HIS A 9 8.61 15.84 -25.17
CA HIS A 9 8.56 14.37 -25.08
C HIS A 9 9.10 13.96 -23.72
N ASP A 10 8.24 13.37 -22.89
CA ASP A 10 8.69 12.67 -21.69
C ASP A 10 9.14 11.27 -22.09
N ALA A 11 10.47 11.06 -22.13
CA ALA A 11 11.07 9.79 -22.53
C ALA A 11 10.97 8.70 -21.43
N HIS A 12 10.50 9.04 -20.21
CA HIS A 12 10.37 8.12 -19.10
C HIS A 12 9.11 8.42 -18.26
N CYS A 13 7.94 8.05 -18.80
CA CYS A 13 6.67 8.28 -18.14
C CYS A 13 6.10 6.97 -17.54
N HIS A 14 5.84 6.97 -16.24
CA HIS A 14 5.13 5.89 -15.52
C HIS A 14 3.61 6.09 -15.57
N PHE A 15 3.04 6.17 -16.77
CA PHE A 15 1.62 6.48 -16.97
C PHE A 15 0.67 5.56 -16.18
N MET A 16 0.96 4.25 -16.13
CA MET A 16 0.14 3.28 -15.40
C MET A 16 0.23 3.51 -13.88
N ALA A 17 1.40 3.91 -13.36
CA ALA A 17 1.55 4.25 -11.96
C ALA A 17 0.77 5.52 -11.61
N LEU A 18 0.81 6.53 -12.47
CA LEU A 18 0.00 7.75 -12.32
C LEU A 18 -1.50 7.43 -12.35
N ALA A 19 -1.97 6.66 -13.34
CA ALA A 19 -3.38 6.27 -13.44
C ALA A 19 -3.84 5.50 -12.20
N SER A 20 -2.99 4.62 -11.65
CA SER A 20 -3.27 3.89 -10.42
C SER A 20 -3.31 4.82 -9.19
N SER A 21 -2.44 5.83 -9.13
CA SER A 21 -2.41 6.77 -8.01
C SER A 21 -3.66 7.67 -7.95
N LEU A 22 -4.27 7.98 -9.11
CA LEU A 22 -5.51 8.79 -9.17
C LEU A 22 -6.73 8.08 -8.54
N GLN A 23 -6.67 6.76 -8.36
CA GLN A 23 -7.70 5.95 -7.72
C GLN A 23 -7.27 5.45 -6.33
N SER A 24 -6.21 6.02 -5.78
CA SER A 24 -5.63 5.61 -4.49
C SER A 24 -5.59 6.78 -3.53
N LEU A 25 -5.67 6.49 -2.23
CA LEU A 25 -5.54 7.49 -1.17
C LEU A 25 -4.14 8.11 -1.21
N ASP A 26 -4.09 9.43 -1.19
CA ASP A 26 -2.83 10.19 -1.14
C ASP A 26 -2.34 10.28 0.30
N CYS A 27 -1.41 9.41 0.68
CA CYS A 27 -0.80 9.34 2.00
C CYS A 27 0.55 10.07 2.07
N ARG A 28 0.86 10.96 1.12
CA ARG A 28 2.11 11.73 1.15
C ARG A 28 2.16 12.69 2.35
N SER A 29 3.37 13.04 2.77
CA SER A 29 3.62 13.94 3.92
C SER A 29 3.06 15.36 3.76
N SER A 30 2.54 15.71 2.58
CA SER A 30 1.74 16.93 2.40
C SER A 30 0.30 16.79 2.92
N ASN A 31 -0.19 15.57 3.14
CA ASN A 31 -1.57 15.27 3.48
C ASN A 31 -1.70 14.50 4.80
N VAL A 32 -0.65 13.82 5.26
CA VAL A 32 -0.65 13.03 6.49
C VAL A 32 0.60 13.30 7.32
N ASP A 33 0.44 13.49 8.61
CA ASP A 33 1.51 13.70 9.58
C ASP A 33 1.63 12.55 10.58
N SER A 34 0.63 11.66 10.65
CA SER A 34 0.55 10.57 11.63
C SER A 34 -0.07 9.31 11.06
N ILE A 35 0.10 8.17 11.75
CA ILE A 35 -0.63 6.93 11.46
C ILE A 35 -2.13 7.15 11.62
N SER A 36 -2.56 8.01 12.55
CA SER A 36 -3.97 8.37 12.73
C SER A 36 -4.56 9.01 11.47
N ASP A 37 -3.83 9.91 10.81
CA ASP A 37 -4.31 10.53 9.57
C ASP A 37 -4.48 9.50 8.45
N ILE A 38 -3.54 8.53 8.33
CA ILE A 38 -3.67 7.42 7.38
C ILE A 38 -4.92 6.59 7.70
N LYS A 39 -5.17 6.28 8.98
CA LYS A 39 -6.39 5.57 9.42
C LYS A 39 -7.66 6.32 9.06
N ASP A 40 -7.70 7.63 9.23
CA ASP A 40 -8.86 8.47 8.91
C ASP A 40 -9.15 8.50 7.39
N LEU A 41 -8.11 8.55 6.55
CA LEU A 41 -8.26 8.41 5.10
C LEU A 41 -8.84 7.05 4.73
N VAL A 42 -8.28 5.96 5.28
CA VAL A 42 -8.75 4.58 5.02
C VAL A 42 -10.19 4.39 5.51
N LYS A 43 -10.53 4.90 6.70
CA LYS A 43 -11.88 4.84 7.27
C LYS A 43 -12.90 5.57 6.40
N THR A 44 -12.53 6.75 5.90
CA THR A 44 -13.40 7.55 5.03
C THR A 44 -13.68 6.78 3.74
N GLU A 45 -12.66 6.22 3.10
CA GLU A 45 -12.83 5.42 1.88
C GLU A 45 -13.66 4.16 2.15
N ALA A 46 -13.40 3.45 3.24
CA ALA A 46 -14.15 2.25 3.64
C ALA A 46 -15.66 2.53 3.83
N SER A 47 -16.04 3.77 4.15
CA SER A 47 -17.44 4.15 4.33
C SER A 47 -18.19 4.36 3.00
N VAL A 48 -17.48 4.55 1.89
CA VAL A 48 -18.09 4.88 0.58
C VAL A 48 -17.96 3.75 -0.45
N VAL A 49 -16.94 2.89 -0.33
CA VAL A 49 -16.77 1.77 -1.26
C VAL A 49 -17.51 0.51 -0.77
N PRO A 50 -18.01 -0.35 -1.68
CA PRO A 50 -18.66 -1.62 -1.31
C PRO A 50 -17.73 -2.53 -0.51
N ALA A 51 -18.24 -3.22 0.51
CA ALA A 51 -17.50 -4.17 1.32
C ALA A 51 -16.77 -5.22 0.44
N GLY A 52 -15.55 -5.55 0.81
CA GLY A 52 -14.68 -6.46 0.05
C GLY A 52 -13.91 -5.79 -1.10
N GLN A 53 -14.21 -4.55 -1.45
CA GLN A 53 -13.42 -3.81 -2.43
C GLN A 53 -12.07 -3.40 -1.83
N TRP A 54 -11.01 -3.50 -2.65
CA TRP A 54 -9.67 -3.08 -2.27
C TRP A 54 -9.58 -1.57 -2.03
N ILE A 55 -9.01 -1.19 -0.90
CA ILE A 55 -8.58 0.18 -0.61
C ILE A 55 -7.08 0.26 -0.81
N ARG A 56 -6.64 1.23 -1.60
CA ARG A 56 -5.22 1.43 -1.91
C ARG A 56 -4.80 2.84 -1.51
N GLY A 57 -3.62 2.94 -0.92
CA GLY A 57 -2.97 4.20 -0.62
C GLY A 57 -1.52 4.19 -1.08
N PHE A 58 -0.93 5.36 -1.26
CA PHE A 58 0.45 5.49 -1.71
C PHE A 58 1.15 6.68 -1.07
N GLY A 59 2.46 6.60 -1.02
CA GLY A 59 3.31 7.76 -0.79
C GLY A 59 3.58 8.07 0.68
N TYR A 60 3.14 7.26 1.65
CA TYR A 60 3.49 7.51 3.04
C TYR A 60 5.01 7.41 3.25
N ASP A 61 5.51 8.19 4.19
CA ASP A 61 6.91 8.17 4.61
C ASP A 61 6.97 8.04 6.14
N HIS A 62 7.34 6.85 6.61
CA HIS A 62 7.40 6.58 8.05
C HIS A 62 8.32 7.54 8.81
N GLN A 63 9.35 8.10 8.15
CA GLN A 63 10.25 9.08 8.78
C GLN A 63 9.61 10.47 8.91
N SER A 64 8.59 10.77 8.11
CA SER A 64 7.83 12.02 8.21
C SER A 64 6.69 11.93 9.23
N LEU A 65 6.18 10.72 9.53
CA LEU A 65 5.14 10.52 10.52
C LEU A 65 5.63 10.87 11.94
N ILE A 66 4.73 11.35 12.80
CA ILE A 66 5.03 11.68 14.21
C ILE A 66 5.57 10.47 14.95
N GLU A 67 5.02 9.28 14.69
CA GLU A 67 5.40 8.04 15.35
C GLU A 67 6.78 7.50 14.90
N LYS A 68 7.30 7.94 13.75
CA LYS A 68 8.58 7.50 13.16
C LYS A 68 8.67 5.98 12.91
N ILE A 69 7.53 5.33 12.75
CA ILE A 69 7.41 3.89 12.45
C ILE A 69 6.48 3.67 11.25
N HIS A 70 6.56 2.48 10.66
CA HIS A 70 5.59 2.06 9.67
C HIS A 70 4.22 1.77 10.32
N PRO A 71 3.10 2.03 9.64
CA PRO A 71 1.81 1.48 10.04
C PRO A 71 1.86 -0.05 10.10
N SER A 72 1.02 -0.65 10.92
CA SER A 72 0.87 -2.10 11.04
C SER A 72 -0.47 -2.58 10.47
N ARG A 73 -0.61 -3.91 10.32
CA ARG A 73 -1.91 -4.51 9.96
C ARG A 73 -3.03 -4.11 10.93
N HIS A 74 -2.70 -3.99 12.23
CA HIS A 74 -3.69 -3.69 13.27
C HIS A 74 -4.25 -2.28 13.14
N ASP A 75 -3.42 -1.31 12.74
CA ASP A 75 -3.87 0.06 12.48
C ASP A 75 -4.92 0.09 11.36
N LEU A 76 -4.72 -0.72 10.32
CA LEU A 76 -5.61 -0.81 9.17
C LEU A 76 -6.85 -1.69 9.45
N ASP A 77 -6.69 -2.79 10.20
CA ASP A 77 -7.79 -3.67 10.61
C ASP A 77 -8.84 -2.94 11.45
N GLU A 78 -8.38 -2.02 12.32
CA GLU A 78 -9.25 -1.25 13.22
C GLU A 78 -10.26 -0.39 12.44
N VAL A 79 -9.87 0.15 11.28
CA VAL A 79 -10.68 1.12 10.52
C VAL A 79 -11.32 0.55 9.27
N ALA A 80 -10.83 -0.58 8.75
CA ALA A 80 -11.34 -1.21 7.55
C ALA A 80 -11.32 -2.75 7.63
N PRO A 81 -12.04 -3.37 8.61
CA PRO A 81 -12.02 -4.82 8.81
C PRO A 81 -12.63 -5.60 7.64
N ASP A 82 -13.57 -4.99 6.91
CA ASP A 82 -14.31 -5.61 5.81
C ASP A 82 -13.72 -5.30 4.42
N HIS A 83 -12.57 -4.61 4.38
CA HIS A 83 -11.90 -4.22 3.15
C HIS A 83 -10.44 -4.71 3.14
N PRO A 84 -9.95 -5.32 2.05
CA PRO A 84 -8.53 -5.52 1.88
C PRO A 84 -7.84 -4.17 1.64
N VAL A 85 -6.83 -3.87 2.46
CA VAL A 85 -6.12 -2.58 2.42
C VAL A 85 -4.65 -2.79 2.05
N ARG A 86 -4.15 -1.95 1.16
CA ARG A 86 -2.74 -1.86 0.77
C ARG A 86 -2.29 -0.41 0.78
N ILE A 87 -1.22 -0.10 1.53
CA ILE A 87 -0.59 1.23 1.55
C ILE A 87 0.87 1.10 1.14
N ASP A 88 1.23 1.74 0.03
CA ASP A 88 2.59 1.74 -0.51
C ASP A 88 3.42 2.88 0.06
N HIS A 89 4.63 2.57 0.49
CA HIS A 89 5.61 3.57 0.92
C HIS A 89 6.11 4.40 -0.27
N ARG A 90 6.52 5.65 -0.03
CA ARG A 90 6.97 6.60 -1.07
C ARG A 90 8.13 6.11 -1.94
N THR A 91 8.97 5.25 -1.40
CA THR A 91 10.13 4.68 -2.13
C THR A 91 9.76 3.50 -3.02
N GLY A 92 8.56 2.91 -2.85
CA GLY A 92 8.18 1.67 -3.53
C GLY A 92 8.85 0.41 -2.97
N HIS A 93 9.70 0.52 -1.93
CA HIS A 93 10.41 -0.61 -1.31
C HIS A 93 9.71 -1.22 -0.09
N ALA A 94 8.64 -0.59 0.37
CA ALA A 94 7.85 -1.11 1.47
C ALA A 94 6.35 -1.01 1.15
N VAL A 95 5.59 -1.98 1.62
CA VAL A 95 4.13 -2.01 1.51
C VAL A 95 3.54 -2.53 2.81
N VAL A 96 2.40 -1.96 3.21
CA VAL A 96 1.64 -2.42 4.37
C VAL A 96 0.32 -2.99 3.91
N LEU A 97 -0.01 -4.19 4.40
CA LEU A 97 -1.28 -4.87 4.17
C LEU A 97 -2.00 -5.10 5.48
N ASN A 98 -3.32 -5.00 5.46
CA ASN A 98 -4.14 -5.44 6.58
C ASN A 98 -4.35 -6.97 6.58
N SER A 99 -4.96 -7.49 7.64
CA SER A 99 -5.17 -8.93 7.81
C SER A 99 -6.04 -9.54 6.72
N LEU A 100 -7.07 -8.82 6.25
CA LEU A 100 -7.94 -9.30 5.17
C LEU A 100 -7.19 -9.39 3.83
N ALA A 101 -6.37 -8.39 3.51
CA ALA A 101 -5.51 -8.41 2.33
C ALA A 101 -4.54 -9.60 2.36
N MET A 102 -3.84 -9.82 3.47
CA MET A 102 -2.94 -10.98 3.65
C MET A 102 -3.68 -12.31 3.50
N LYS A 103 -4.88 -12.43 4.05
CA LYS A 103 -5.71 -13.64 3.91
C LYS A 103 -6.07 -13.92 2.44
N ILE A 104 -6.48 -12.89 1.68
CA ILE A 104 -6.81 -13.02 0.25
C ILE A 104 -5.57 -13.45 -0.55
N LEU A 105 -4.40 -12.90 -0.23
CA LEU A 105 -3.13 -13.22 -0.87
C LEU A 105 -2.51 -14.54 -0.36
N SER A 106 -3.17 -15.24 0.57
CA SER A 106 -2.70 -16.48 1.19
C SER A 106 -1.37 -16.35 1.94
N ILE A 107 -1.07 -15.15 2.46
CA ILE A 107 0.11 -14.88 3.28
C ILE A 107 -0.21 -15.24 4.73
N ARG A 108 0.63 -16.10 5.33
CA ARG A 108 0.45 -16.65 6.68
C ARG A 108 1.76 -16.57 7.47
N SER A 109 1.72 -16.92 8.76
CA SER A 109 2.90 -16.98 9.63
C SER A 109 4.00 -17.91 9.10
N ASN A 110 3.64 -19.01 8.43
CA ASN A 110 4.57 -19.97 7.83
C ASN A 110 4.94 -19.67 6.36
N THR A 111 4.46 -18.58 5.78
CA THR A 111 4.86 -18.17 4.42
C THR A 111 6.35 -17.81 4.43
N PRO A 112 7.20 -18.46 3.61
CA PRO A 112 8.62 -18.12 3.57
C PRO A 112 8.85 -16.73 2.97
N ASP A 113 9.92 -16.09 3.39
CA ASP A 113 10.39 -14.87 2.74
C ASP A 113 10.86 -15.21 1.32
N PRO A 114 10.46 -14.45 0.30
CA PRO A 114 10.98 -14.64 -1.06
C PRO A 114 12.42 -14.17 -1.15
N GLU A 115 13.11 -14.57 -2.21
CA GLU A 115 14.47 -14.11 -2.48
C GLU A 115 14.50 -12.57 -2.61
N GLY A 116 15.31 -11.92 -1.78
CA GLY A 116 15.44 -10.45 -1.75
C GLY A 116 14.33 -9.70 -1.02
N GLY A 117 13.27 -10.39 -0.57
CA GLY A 117 12.15 -9.76 0.16
C GLY A 117 12.06 -10.21 1.62
N ILE A 118 11.38 -9.41 2.44
CA ILE A 118 11.20 -9.69 3.87
C ILE A 118 9.73 -9.50 4.26
N ILE A 119 9.16 -10.53 4.89
CA ILE A 119 7.88 -10.44 5.60
C ILE A 119 8.19 -10.07 7.05
N CYS A 120 7.93 -8.84 7.46
CA CYS A 120 8.17 -8.43 8.83
C CYS A 120 7.22 -9.16 9.78
N ARG A 121 7.77 -9.75 10.85
CA ARG A 121 7.02 -10.55 11.84
C ARG A 121 7.19 -10.01 13.24
N ASP A 122 6.15 -10.17 14.03
CA ASP A 122 6.20 -9.95 15.46
C ASP A 122 7.16 -10.95 16.13
N GLN A 123 8.10 -10.45 16.92
CA GLN A 123 9.14 -11.27 17.54
C GLN A 123 8.62 -12.20 18.65
N THR A 124 7.42 -11.92 19.17
CA THR A 124 6.84 -12.70 20.28
C THR A 124 6.02 -13.89 19.81
N ASN A 125 5.33 -13.76 18.66
CA ASN A 125 4.40 -14.78 18.18
C ASN A 125 4.67 -15.25 16.73
N GLY A 126 5.60 -14.62 16.02
CA GLY A 126 5.96 -14.96 14.64
C GLY A 126 4.92 -14.56 13.57
N GLU A 127 3.84 -13.89 13.97
CA GLU A 127 2.81 -13.44 13.02
C GLU A 127 3.29 -12.28 12.16
N PRO A 128 2.91 -12.22 10.86
CA PRO A 128 3.21 -11.07 10.01
C PRO A 128 2.62 -9.78 10.61
N THR A 129 3.43 -8.73 10.69
CA THR A 129 2.98 -7.42 11.19
C THR A 129 2.15 -6.64 10.16
N GLY A 130 2.11 -7.12 8.92
CA GLY A 130 1.53 -6.43 7.78
C GLY A 130 2.53 -5.63 6.95
N LEU A 131 3.75 -5.43 7.46
CA LEU A 131 4.82 -4.76 6.72
C LEU A 131 5.63 -5.75 5.90
N PHE A 132 5.84 -5.41 4.63
CA PHE A 132 6.62 -6.16 3.65
C PHE A 132 7.68 -5.24 3.06
N LEU A 133 8.93 -5.69 3.04
CA LEU A 133 10.07 -4.94 2.49
C LEU A 133 10.58 -5.63 1.24
N GLU A 134 10.89 -4.83 0.19
CA GLU A 134 11.38 -5.29 -1.13
C GLU A 134 10.46 -6.31 -1.82
N MET A 135 9.15 -6.29 -1.49
CA MET A 135 8.15 -7.23 -2.00
C MET A 135 7.03 -6.57 -2.80
N THR A 136 7.17 -5.32 -3.17
CA THR A 136 6.10 -4.57 -3.87
C THR A 136 5.69 -5.23 -5.20
N PRO A 137 6.60 -5.73 -6.05
CA PRO A 137 6.25 -6.45 -7.27
C PRO A 137 5.55 -7.79 -6.99
N GLU A 138 6.02 -8.57 -6.01
CA GLU A 138 5.44 -9.87 -5.62
C GLU A 138 4.01 -9.70 -5.09
N ILE A 139 3.80 -8.71 -4.22
CA ILE A 139 2.46 -8.36 -3.72
C ILE A 139 1.55 -7.95 -4.87
N GLN A 140 2.04 -7.15 -5.82
CA GLN A 140 1.26 -6.77 -7.00
C GLN A 140 0.88 -7.99 -7.84
N GLN A 141 1.80 -8.91 -8.06
CA GLN A 141 1.56 -10.14 -8.81
C GLN A 141 0.51 -11.03 -8.11
N LEU A 142 0.62 -11.21 -6.79
CA LEU A 142 -0.36 -11.95 -5.99
C LEU A 142 -1.77 -11.32 -6.07
N MET A 143 -1.86 -9.99 -6.03
CA MET A 143 -3.13 -9.27 -6.20
C MET A 143 -3.77 -9.56 -7.55
N VAL A 144 -3.00 -9.49 -8.66
CA VAL A 144 -3.50 -9.80 -10.00
C VAL A 144 -3.98 -11.26 -10.09
N GLN A 145 -3.22 -12.20 -9.53
CA GLN A 145 -3.61 -13.61 -9.50
C GLN A 145 -4.88 -13.85 -8.69
N SER A 146 -5.09 -13.13 -7.60
CA SER A 146 -6.31 -13.25 -6.78
C SER A 146 -7.57 -12.79 -7.53
N LEU A 147 -7.45 -11.79 -8.41
CA LEU A 147 -8.57 -11.30 -9.23
C LEU A 147 -8.97 -12.28 -10.37
N ILE A 148 -8.03 -13.11 -10.82
CA ILE A 148 -8.29 -14.10 -11.89
C ILE A 148 -8.95 -15.38 -11.33
N ARG A 149 -8.79 -15.66 -10.04
CA ARG A 149 -9.30 -16.87 -9.38
C ARG A 149 -10.75 -16.77 -8.90
N ASN A 150 -11.31 -15.57 -8.89
CA ASN A 150 -12.71 -15.28 -8.54
C ASN A 150 -13.56 -15.01 -9.78
#